data_94ffeec89fac6a41105ad39ee0d2b6c5
#
_entry.id   94ffeec89fac6a41105ad39ee0d2b6c5
#
_cell.length_a   1.000
_cell.length_b   1.000
_cell.length_c   1.000
_cell.angle_alpha   90.00
_cell.angle_beta   90.00
_cell.angle_gamma   90.00
#
_symmetry.space_group_name_H-M   'P 1'
#
loop_
_entity.id
_entity.type
_entity.pdbx_description
1 polymer ?
#
loop_
_entity_poly.entity_id
_entity_poly.type
_entity_poly.pdbx_seq_one_letter_code
_entity_poly.pdbx_strand_id
1 'polypeptide(L)'
;IELLKYLVKGARILALTGEQGCGKTTMLMAMIENIYETMNLRITETAFELHLRKIYPTRNILSMRETETVSGQDCLDVQKKTDGSVNIIGEVATDPVASWMIQSAQVASKFTLFTHHAKTFPDLVTALRNSMLRAGVFKDEKTAEEQVVQVLNFDIHLVKDFRGRRYIERVTECIPIRSKNPYTFDHRNEKTLEGKLDKFLDNATNYFTRITDKENYRYVNIMEYVNDSYVLTNKISDYNISEMRKNMDEADQEEFDRFLEENWGTTGSKSTISV
;
A
#
# COMPACT_ATOMS: atom_id res chain seq x y z
N ILE A 1 11.03 10.35 9.02
CA ILE A 1 11.72 10.28 7.71
C ILE A 1 12.24 8.86 7.48
N GLU A 2 12.96 8.24 8.42
CA GLU A 2 13.53 6.91 8.27
C GLU A 2 12.51 5.83 7.91
N LEU A 3 11.36 5.79 8.60
CA LEU A 3 10.28 4.86 8.26
C LEU A 3 9.94 4.90 6.78
N LEU A 4 9.75 6.11 6.21
CA LEU A 4 9.39 6.27 4.79
C LEU A 4 10.51 5.81 3.85
N LYS A 5 11.79 6.05 4.21
CA LYS A 5 12.94 5.52 3.48
C LYS A 5 12.85 3.99 3.37
N TYR A 6 12.60 3.32 4.49
CA TYR A 6 12.52 1.85 4.50
C TYR A 6 11.30 1.30 3.76
N LEU A 7 10.15 1.98 3.79
CA LEU A 7 8.99 1.58 3.00
C LEU A 7 9.29 1.61 1.49
N VAL A 8 10.04 2.61 1.02
CA VAL A 8 10.44 2.73 -0.40
C VAL A 8 11.51 1.69 -0.74
N LYS A 9 12.59 1.58 0.05
CA LYS A 9 13.67 0.62 -0.18
C LYS A 9 13.18 -0.83 -0.10
N GLY A 10 12.21 -1.09 0.77
CA GLY A 10 11.51 -2.37 0.87
C GLY A 10 10.52 -2.65 -0.26
N ALA A 11 10.45 -1.79 -1.28
CA ALA A 11 9.60 -1.95 -2.45
C ALA A 11 8.12 -2.20 -2.09
N ARG A 12 7.58 -1.40 -1.16
CA ARG A 12 6.16 -1.48 -0.80
C ARG A 12 5.31 -0.57 -1.70
N ILE A 13 4.09 -1.00 -1.98
CA ILE A 13 3.11 -0.20 -2.71
C ILE A 13 2.54 0.83 -1.74
N LEU A 14 2.72 2.10 -2.09
CA LEU A 14 2.46 3.23 -1.20
C LEU A 14 1.46 4.19 -1.83
N ALA A 15 0.35 4.41 -1.15
CA ALA A 15 -0.58 5.49 -1.42
C ALA A 15 -0.17 6.74 -0.64
N LEU A 16 -0.23 7.90 -1.27
CA LEU A 16 -0.14 9.19 -0.60
C LEU A 16 -1.51 9.85 -0.69
N THR A 17 -2.19 9.96 0.43
CA THR A 17 -3.57 10.45 0.47
C THR A 17 -3.67 11.79 1.18
N GLY A 18 -4.81 12.43 1.03
CA GLY A 18 -5.13 13.71 1.65
C GLY A 18 -5.79 14.69 0.69
N GLU A 19 -6.19 15.83 1.23
CA GLU A 19 -6.88 16.88 0.49
C GLU A 19 -5.98 17.56 -0.56
N GLN A 20 -6.59 18.33 -1.46
CA GLN A 20 -5.84 19.11 -2.43
C GLN A 20 -4.94 20.14 -1.73
N GLY A 21 -3.69 20.26 -2.18
CA GLY A 21 -2.73 21.21 -1.63
C GLY A 21 -2.10 20.82 -0.28
N CYS A 22 -2.34 19.60 0.23
CA CYS A 22 -1.70 19.12 1.47
C CYS A 22 -0.24 18.67 1.29
N GLY A 23 0.29 18.63 0.04
CA GLY A 23 1.69 18.33 -0.21
C GLY A 23 1.99 16.92 -0.70
N LYS A 24 0.99 16.17 -1.22
CA LYS A 24 1.17 14.81 -1.75
C LYS A 24 2.28 14.72 -2.80
N THR A 25 2.26 15.58 -3.81
CA THR A 25 3.27 15.60 -4.87
C THR A 25 4.67 15.91 -4.33
N THR A 26 4.79 16.83 -3.38
CA THR A 26 6.07 17.13 -2.73
C THR A 26 6.61 15.95 -1.93
N MET A 27 5.74 15.26 -1.19
CA MET A 27 6.12 14.06 -0.45
C MET A 27 6.48 12.91 -1.40
N LEU A 28 5.73 12.74 -2.49
CA LEU A 28 6.05 11.74 -3.52
C LEU A 28 7.46 11.98 -4.08
N MET A 29 7.82 13.24 -4.40
CA MET A 29 9.16 13.56 -4.88
C MET A 29 10.25 13.21 -3.85
N ALA A 30 10.05 13.54 -2.58
CA ALA A 30 10.99 13.20 -1.51
C ALA A 30 11.15 11.67 -1.32
N MET A 31 10.08 10.91 -1.55
CA MET A 31 10.14 9.45 -1.49
C MET A 31 10.88 8.84 -2.68
N ILE A 32 10.72 9.40 -3.88
CA ILE A 32 11.41 8.95 -5.09
C ILE A 32 12.95 9.01 -4.94
N GLU A 33 13.46 9.96 -4.17
CA GLU A 33 14.90 10.07 -3.87
C GLU A 33 15.47 8.79 -3.21
N ASN A 34 14.65 8.05 -2.47
CA ASN A 34 15.05 6.82 -1.78
C ASN A 34 14.93 5.56 -2.65
N ILE A 35 14.48 5.66 -3.89
CA ILE A 35 14.45 4.53 -4.82
C ILE A 35 15.86 4.25 -5.33
N TYR A 36 16.30 2.99 -5.30
CA TYR A 36 17.61 2.59 -5.80
C TYR A 36 17.82 3.09 -7.25
N GLU A 37 19.00 3.64 -7.53
CA GLU A 37 19.33 4.23 -8.84
C GLU A 37 19.27 3.23 -10.00
N THR A 38 19.46 1.95 -9.70
CA THR A 38 19.37 0.85 -10.65
C THR A 38 17.95 0.55 -11.11
N MET A 39 16.94 1.08 -10.43
CA MET A 39 15.54 0.84 -10.76
C MET A 39 15.05 1.81 -11.82
N ASN A 40 14.44 1.26 -12.88
CA ASN A 40 13.84 2.03 -13.97
C ASN A 40 12.50 2.63 -13.51
N LEU A 41 12.29 3.93 -13.75
CA LEU A 41 11.09 4.64 -13.33
C LEU A 41 10.13 4.81 -14.52
N ARG A 42 8.86 4.52 -14.29
CA ARG A 42 7.76 4.72 -15.24
C ARG A 42 6.75 5.63 -14.59
N ILE A 43 6.55 6.80 -15.19
CA ILE A 43 5.79 7.90 -14.61
C ILE A 43 4.60 8.19 -15.49
N THR A 44 3.41 8.24 -14.90
CA THR A 44 2.19 8.70 -15.55
C THR A 44 1.61 9.87 -14.77
N GLU A 45 1.37 10.98 -15.45
CA GLU A 45 0.85 12.22 -14.87
C GLU A 45 -0.28 12.79 -15.73
N THR A 46 -1.20 13.51 -15.12
CA THR A 46 -2.19 14.34 -15.81
C THR A 46 -1.58 15.67 -16.26
N ALA A 47 -0.65 16.20 -15.48
CA ALA A 47 0.18 17.35 -15.79
C ALA A 47 1.62 17.07 -15.36
N PHE A 48 2.62 17.53 -16.11
CA PHE A 48 4.01 17.33 -15.73
C PHE A 48 4.37 18.22 -14.52
N GLU A 49 4.27 17.65 -13.33
CA GLU A 49 4.61 18.29 -12.05
C GLU A 49 5.94 17.80 -11.46
N LEU A 50 6.26 16.52 -11.67
CA LEU A 50 7.39 15.87 -11.01
C LEU A 50 8.74 16.25 -11.64
N HIS A 51 8.79 16.53 -12.93
CA HIS A 51 10.01 16.91 -13.67
C HIS A 51 11.24 16.03 -13.40
N LEU A 52 11.06 14.75 -13.09
CA LEU A 52 12.11 13.84 -12.59
C LEU A 52 13.27 13.66 -13.57
N ARG A 53 13.03 13.71 -14.88
CA ARG A 53 14.11 13.65 -15.89
C ARG A 53 15.10 14.82 -15.80
N LYS A 54 14.63 15.96 -15.31
CA LYS A 54 15.50 17.13 -15.09
C LYS A 54 16.29 17.01 -13.79
N ILE A 55 15.67 16.42 -12.77
CA ILE A 55 16.28 16.21 -11.44
C ILE A 55 17.29 15.06 -11.48
N TYR A 56 16.96 13.97 -12.18
CA TYR A 56 17.76 12.76 -12.28
C TYR A 56 18.12 12.45 -13.73
N PRO A 57 19.02 13.21 -14.38
CA PRO A 57 19.29 13.12 -15.81
C PRO A 57 19.94 11.80 -16.23
N THR A 58 20.59 11.08 -15.31
CA THR A 58 21.29 9.81 -15.56
C THR A 58 20.41 8.58 -15.37
N ARG A 59 19.23 8.73 -14.73
CA ARG A 59 18.33 7.59 -14.46
C ARG A 59 17.51 7.21 -15.69
N ASN A 60 17.19 5.94 -15.82
CA ASN A 60 16.25 5.46 -16.83
C ASN A 60 14.81 5.85 -16.41
N ILE A 61 14.32 6.92 -17.02
CA ILE A 61 13.00 7.48 -16.73
C ILE A 61 12.20 7.60 -18.02
N LEU A 62 11.03 6.95 -18.07
CA LEU A 62 9.99 7.20 -19.05
C LEU A 62 8.85 7.95 -18.36
N SER A 63 8.64 9.20 -18.75
CA SER A 63 7.54 10.03 -18.25
C SER A 63 6.53 10.25 -19.36
N MET A 64 5.27 9.95 -19.09
CA MET A 64 4.15 10.09 -20.00
C MET A 64 3.07 10.95 -19.34
N ARG A 65 2.34 11.69 -20.17
CA ARG A 65 1.26 12.56 -19.73
C ARG A 65 0.00 12.26 -20.51
N GLU A 66 -1.13 12.25 -19.80
CA GLU A 66 -2.45 12.25 -20.42
C GLU A 66 -2.66 13.53 -21.25
N THR A 67 -3.28 13.38 -22.42
CA THR A 67 -3.62 14.46 -23.34
C THR A 67 -5.03 14.23 -23.88
N GLU A 68 -5.55 15.16 -24.68
CA GLU A 68 -6.86 14.99 -25.34
C GLU A 68 -6.92 13.76 -26.27
N THR A 69 -5.80 13.32 -26.81
CA THR A 69 -5.70 12.21 -27.77
C THR A 69 -5.06 10.95 -27.20
N VAL A 70 -4.45 11.01 -26.04
CA VAL A 70 -3.79 9.87 -25.36
C VAL A 70 -4.29 9.81 -23.93
N SER A 71 -5.04 8.78 -23.62
CA SER A 71 -5.56 8.59 -22.27
C SER A 71 -4.49 8.13 -21.29
N GLY A 72 -4.74 8.31 -20.00
CA GLY A 72 -3.90 7.72 -18.95
C GLY A 72 -3.74 6.21 -19.10
N GLN A 73 -4.79 5.53 -19.56
CA GLN A 73 -4.77 4.09 -19.84
C GLN A 73 -3.79 3.75 -20.98
N ASP A 74 -3.76 4.53 -22.07
CA ASP A 74 -2.80 4.32 -23.17
C ASP A 74 -1.36 4.48 -22.69
N CYS A 75 -1.10 5.49 -21.86
CA CYS A 75 0.21 5.70 -21.23
C CYS A 75 0.66 4.45 -20.45
N LEU A 76 -0.22 3.92 -19.66
CA LEU A 76 0.03 2.77 -18.81
C LEU A 76 0.22 1.48 -19.65
N ASP A 77 -0.53 1.28 -20.72
CA ASP A 77 -0.39 0.13 -21.62
C ASP A 77 0.93 0.14 -22.39
N VAL A 78 1.44 1.32 -22.73
CA VAL A 78 2.80 1.46 -23.29
C VAL A 78 3.83 1.12 -22.21
N GLN A 79 3.66 1.57 -20.98
CA GLN A 79 4.60 1.29 -19.89
C GLN A 79 4.73 -0.20 -19.59
N LYS A 80 3.66 -1.00 -19.68
CA LYS A 80 3.71 -2.47 -19.55
C LYS A 80 4.67 -3.14 -20.52
N LYS A 81 4.89 -2.54 -21.69
CA LYS A 81 5.77 -3.07 -22.76
C LYS A 81 7.21 -2.61 -22.57
N THR A 82 7.50 -1.82 -21.55
CA THR A 82 8.83 -1.32 -21.24
C THR A 82 9.37 -2.00 -19.98
N ASP A 83 10.69 -2.10 -19.88
CA ASP A 83 11.34 -2.59 -18.68
C ASP A 83 11.23 -1.51 -17.57
N GLY A 84 10.17 -1.60 -16.75
CA GLY A 84 9.88 -0.69 -15.66
C GLY A 84 9.89 -1.40 -14.31
N SER A 85 10.79 -1.00 -13.41
CA SER A 85 10.83 -1.55 -12.06
C SER A 85 9.82 -0.86 -11.13
N VAL A 86 9.64 0.45 -11.28
CA VAL A 86 8.80 1.26 -10.40
C VAL A 86 7.78 2.04 -11.21
N ASN A 87 6.51 1.90 -10.87
CA ASN A 87 5.45 2.74 -11.39
C ASN A 87 5.21 3.93 -10.45
N ILE A 88 5.18 5.11 -11.00
CA ILE A 88 4.87 6.35 -10.29
C ILE A 88 3.67 6.99 -10.98
N ILE A 89 2.55 7.09 -10.27
CA ILE A 89 1.32 7.67 -10.79
C ILE A 89 1.08 8.96 -10.03
N GLY A 90 1.22 10.08 -10.73
CA GLY A 90 1.09 11.41 -10.15
C GLY A 90 -0.24 11.61 -9.44
N GLU A 91 -1.33 11.13 -10.06
CA GLU A 91 -2.65 11.10 -9.46
C GLU A 91 -3.50 9.97 -10.06
N VAL A 92 -4.14 9.19 -9.20
CA VAL A 92 -5.16 8.21 -9.61
C VAL A 92 -6.53 8.90 -9.60
N ALA A 93 -6.86 9.54 -10.74
CA ALA A 93 -8.02 10.40 -10.86
C ALA A 93 -9.22 9.73 -11.55
N THR A 94 -9.01 8.67 -12.34
CA THR A 94 -10.04 8.01 -13.14
C THR A 94 -10.14 6.52 -12.87
N ASP A 95 -11.33 5.95 -13.10
CA ASP A 95 -11.58 4.52 -12.90
C ASP A 95 -10.68 3.61 -13.75
N PRO A 96 -10.41 3.88 -15.03
CA PRO A 96 -9.47 3.09 -15.82
C PRO A 96 -8.06 3.12 -15.26
N VAL A 97 -7.56 4.27 -14.81
CA VAL A 97 -6.22 4.42 -14.22
C VAL A 97 -6.13 3.66 -12.91
N ALA A 98 -7.14 3.75 -12.02
CA ALA A 98 -7.20 3.00 -10.78
C ALA A 98 -7.18 1.49 -11.02
N SER A 99 -8.02 1.02 -11.93
CA SER A 99 -8.11 -0.39 -12.29
C SER A 99 -6.80 -0.93 -12.85
N TRP A 100 -6.20 -0.19 -13.77
CA TRP A 100 -4.91 -0.55 -14.35
C TRP A 100 -3.79 -0.57 -13.28
N MET A 101 -3.75 0.42 -12.42
CA MET A 101 -2.77 0.51 -11.34
C MET A 101 -2.80 -0.74 -10.46
N ILE A 102 -3.98 -1.17 -10.02
CA ILE A 102 -4.15 -2.38 -9.23
C ILE A 102 -3.66 -3.62 -10.00
N GLN A 103 -4.05 -3.78 -11.26
CA GLN A 103 -3.64 -4.92 -12.07
C GLN A 103 -2.13 -4.94 -12.34
N SER A 104 -1.53 -3.79 -12.66
CA SER A 104 -0.09 -3.73 -12.95
C SER A 104 0.77 -3.95 -11.72
N ALA A 105 0.31 -3.49 -10.57
CA ALA A 105 0.99 -3.69 -9.29
C ALA A 105 1.04 -5.17 -8.87
N GLN A 106 0.13 -6.00 -9.38
CA GLN A 106 0.15 -7.45 -9.13
C GLN A 106 1.19 -8.20 -9.96
N VAL A 107 1.51 -7.75 -11.17
CA VAL A 107 2.26 -8.58 -12.13
C VAL A 107 3.39 -7.87 -12.89
N ALA A 108 3.37 -6.55 -12.98
CA ALA A 108 4.21 -5.83 -13.94
C ALA A 108 5.31 -4.95 -13.32
N SER A 109 5.22 -4.59 -12.06
CA SER A 109 6.20 -3.74 -11.38
C SER A 109 6.66 -4.34 -10.06
N LYS A 110 7.85 -3.97 -9.59
CA LYS A 110 8.28 -4.33 -8.23
C LYS A 110 7.40 -3.65 -7.19
N PHE A 111 7.12 -2.36 -7.40
CA PHE A 111 6.20 -1.61 -6.56
C PHE A 111 5.66 -0.37 -7.27
N THR A 112 4.67 0.25 -6.67
CA THR A 112 3.99 1.43 -7.20
C THR A 112 3.87 2.50 -6.14
N LEU A 113 4.12 3.75 -6.51
CA LEU A 113 3.84 4.95 -5.72
C LEU A 113 2.74 5.74 -6.42
N PHE A 114 1.72 6.16 -5.70
CA PHE A 114 0.64 6.92 -6.30
C PHE A 114 0.01 7.91 -5.32
N THR A 115 -0.62 8.96 -5.84
CA THR A 115 -1.43 9.87 -5.02
C THR A 115 -2.92 9.66 -5.27
N HIS A 116 -3.72 9.87 -4.23
CA HIS A 116 -5.18 9.76 -4.30
C HIS A 116 -5.84 10.75 -3.32
N HIS A 117 -7.09 11.12 -3.62
CA HIS A 117 -7.91 11.91 -2.72
C HIS A 117 -8.78 10.99 -1.86
N ALA A 118 -8.35 10.71 -0.64
CA ALA A 118 -9.12 9.98 0.36
C ALA A 118 -8.92 10.62 1.74
N LYS A 119 -9.93 10.58 2.59
CA LYS A 119 -9.86 11.14 3.95
C LYS A 119 -9.44 10.11 4.98
N THR A 120 -9.84 8.87 4.79
CA THR A 120 -9.50 7.75 5.66
C THR A 120 -8.97 6.58 4.85
N PHE A 121 -8.30 5.65 5.51
CA PHE A 121 -7.84 4.43 4.86
C PHE A 121 -9.01 3.58 4.29
N PRO A 122 -10.12 3.35 5.00
CA PRO A 122 -11.30 2.69 4.42
C PRO A 122 -11.89 3.43 3.21
N ASP A 123 -11.87 4.77 3.19
CA ASP A 123 -12.32 5.53 2.01
C ASP A 123 -11.43 5.26 0.81
N LEU A 124 -10.11 5.16 1.00
CA LEU A 124 -9.18 4.80 -0.07
C LEU A 124 -9.49 3.43 -0.65
N VAL A 125 -9.65 2.42 0.19
CA VAL A 125 -9.99 1.04 -0.24
C VAL A 125 -11.32 1.04 -0.99
N THR A 126 -12.34 1.70 -0.42
CA THR A 126 -13.68 1.81 -1.03
C THR A 126 -13.64 2.53 -2.38
N ALA A 127 -12.89 3.62 -2.50
CA ALA A 127 -12.76 4.36 -3.75
C ALA A 127 -12.11 3.52 -4.84
N LEU A 128 -10.98 2.86 -4.55
CA LEU A 128 -10.28 1.99 -5.49
C LEU A 128 -11.13 0.78 -5.90
N ARG A 129 -11.81 0.13 -4.94
CA ARG A 129 -12.76 -0.96 -5.21
C ARG A 129 -13.87 -0.52 -6.16
N ASN A 130 -14.51 0.61 -5.87
CA ASN A 130 -15.60 1.14 -6.70
C ASN A 130 -15.10 1.49 -8.11
N SER A 131 -13.88 1.99 -8.25
CA SER A 131 -13.28 2.25 -9.55
C SER A 131 -13.08 0.96 -10.36
N MET A 132 -12.67 -0.14 -9.73
CA MET A 132 -12.54 -1.44 -10.39
C MET A 132 -13.90 -1.99 -10.86
N LEU A 133 -14.96 -1.79 -10.06
CA LEU A 133 -16.33 -2.17 -10.44
C LEU A 133 -16.85 -1.33 -11.61
N ARG A 134 -16.67 0.01 -11.57
CA ARG A 134 -17.10 0.91 -12.65
C ARG A 134 -16.31 0.70 -13.95
N ALA A 135 -15.03 0.36 -13.85
CA ALA A 135 -14.22 -0.03 -15.00
C ALA A 135 -14.64 -1.38 -15.62
N GLY A 136 -15.56 -2.11 -14.98
CA GLY A 136 -16.10 -3.38 -15.49
C GLY A 136 -15.16 -4.57 -15.38
N VAL A 137 -14.05 -4.45 -14.67
CA VAL A 137 -13.05 -5.53 -14.50
C VAL A 137 -13.59 -6.63 -13.60
N PHE A 138 -14.32 -6.26 -12.57
CA PHE A 138 -14.97 -7.18 -11.64
C PHE A 138 -16.47 -6.86 -11.54
N LYS A 139 -17.27 -7.89 -11.30
CA LYS A 139 -18.72 -7.78 -11.07
C LYS A 139 -19.09 -7.95 -9.60
N ASP A 140 -18.18 -8.52 -8.83
CA ASP A 140 -18.37 -8.82 -7.41
C ASP A 140 -17.55 -7.84 -6.55
N GLU A 141 -18.22 -7.22 -5.59
CA GLU A 141 -17.67 -6.23 -4.71
C GLU A 141 -16.56 -6.79 -3.82
N LYS A 142 -16.76 -7.99 -3.28
CA LYS A 142 -15.81 -8.66 -2.40
C LYS A 142 -14.53 -9.00 -3.15
N THR A 143 -14.66 -9.57 -4.35
CA THR A 143 -13.51 -9.89 -5.20
C THR A 143 -12.72 -8.63 -5.57
N ALA A 144 -13.40 -7.54 -5.92
CA ALA A 144 -12.74 -6.29 -6.24
C ALA A 144 -11.99 -5.72 -5.02
N GLU A 145 -12.59 -5.76 -3.82
CA GLU A 145 -11.93 -5.32 -2.60
C GLU A 145 -10.72 -6.19 -2.24
N GLU A 146 -10.84 -7.52 -2.36
CA GLU A 146 -9.72 -8.44 -2.14
C GLU A 146 -8.52 -8.11 -3.05
N GLN A 147 -8.77 -7.74 -4.31
CA GLN A 147 -7.70 -7.34 -5.23
C GLN A 147 -7.02 -6.04 -4.79
N VAL A 148 -7.80 -5.06 -4.34
CA VAL A 148 -7.26 -3.79 -3.83
C VAL A 148 -6.36 -4.02 -2.62
N VAL A 149 -6.86 -4.75 -1.61
CA VAL A 149 -6.12 -4.91 -0.33
C VAL A 149 -4.92 -5.85 -0.45
N GLN A 150 -4.88 -6.72 -1.46
CA GLN A 150 -3.69 -7.53 -1.75
C GLN A 150 -2.53 -6.71 -2.31
N VAL A 151 -2.84 -5.60 -2.98
CA VAL A 151 -1.87 -4.72 -3.62
C VAL A 151 -1.44 -3.60 -2.68
N LEU A 152 -2.39 -2.93 -2.04
CA LEU A 152 -2.15 -1.78 -1.18
C LEU A 152 -1.44 -2.19 0.11
N ASN A 153 -0.19 -1.75 0.29
CA ASN A 153 0.56 -2.10 1.50
C ASN A 153 0.48 -1.01 2.56
N PHE A 154 0.69 0.27 2.18
CA PHE A 154 0.67 1.39 3.11
C PHE A 154 -0.01 2.61 2.52
N ASP A 155 -0.65 3.38 3.40
CA ASP A 155 -1.18 4.71 3.14
C ASP A 155 -0.44 5.74 3.99
N ILE A 156 0.05 6.79 3.36
CA ILE A 156 0.69 7.95 4.00
C ILE A 156 -0.28 9.10 3.85
N HIS A 157 -1.00 9.42 4.93
CA HIS A 157 -2.01 10.45 4.92
C HIS A 157 -1.43 11.82 5.29
N LEU A 158 -1.58 12.78 4.39
CA LEU A 158 -1.11 14.14 4.56
C LEU A 158 -2.28 15.09 4.81
N VAL A 159 -2.05 16.02 5.72
CA VAL A 159 -3.02 17.05 6.11
C VAL A 159 -2.39 18.43 5.96
N LYS A 160 -3.22 19.38 5.59
CA LYS A 160 -2.94 20.83 5.71
C LYS A 160 -3.89 21.41 6.74
N ASP A 161 -3.35 21.88 7.87
CA ASP A 161 -4.18 22.46 8.92
C ASP A 161 -4.70 23.88 8.54
N PHE A 162 -5.57 24.40 9.37
CA PHE A 162 -6.16 25.75 9.18
C PHE A 162 -5.12 26.88 9.24
N ARG A 163 -3.91 26.63 9.78
CA ARG A 163 -2.78 27.55 9.79
C ARG A 163 -1.90 27.43 8.56
N GLY A 164 -2.21 26.47 7.68
CA GLY A 164 -1.45 26.21 6.46
C GLY A 164 -0.23 25.31 6.66
N ARG A 165 -0.01 24.74 7.86
CA ARG A 165 1.05 23.77 8.11
C ARG A 165 0.69 22.46 7.43
N ARG A 166 1.68 21.80 6.80
CA ARG A 166 1.54 20.50 6.15
C ARG A 166 2.35 19.47 6.91
N TYR A 167 1.74 18.34 7.21
CA TYR A 167 2.39 17.24 7.92
C TYR A 167 1.76 15.91 7.54
N ILE A 168 2.47 14.83 7.83
CA ILE A 168 1.91 13.49 7.73
C ILE A 168 1.08 13.25 9.00
N GLU A 169 -0.23 13.09 8.85
CA GLU A 169 -1.09 12.81 10.00
C GLU A 169 -0.88 11.38 10.51
N ARG A 170 -0.77 10.42 9.60
CA ARG A 170 -0.57 9.01 9.93
C ARG A 170 0.07 8.24 8.78
N VAL A 171 0.71 7.14 9.13
CA VAL A 171 1.11 6.06 8.21
C VAL A 171 0.37 4.81 8.62
N THR A 172 -0.44 4.28 7.72
CA THR A 172 -1.32 3.13 7.95
C THR A 172 -0.86 1.93 7.15
N GLU A 173 -0.70 0.78 7.80
CA GLU A 173 -0.45 -0.51 7.15
C GLU A 173 -1.78 -1.20 6.83
N CYS A 174 -1.90 -1.74 5.62
CA CYS A 174 -2.97 -2.64 5.22
C CYS A 174 -2.55 -4.09 5.44
N ILE A 175 -3.36 -4.84 6.16
CA ILE A 175 -3.11 -6.26 6.47
C ILE A 175 -4.26 -7.08 5.90
N PRO A 176 -4.08 -7.70 4.71
CA PRO A 176 -5.10 -8.56 4.13
C PRO A 176 -5.41 -9.76 5.02
N ILE A 177 -6.68 -10.02 5.26
CA ILE A 177 -7.13 -11.22 5.98
C ILE A 177 -7.13 -12.37 4.99
N ARG A 178 -6.04 -13.13 4.97
CA ARG A 178 -5.98 -14.37 4.17
C ARG A 178 -6.71 -15.47 4.92
N SER A 179 -7.77 -16.00 4.33
CA SER A 179 -8.46 -17.17 4.86
C SER A 179 -7.47 -18.36 4.93
N LYS A 180 -6.90 -18.61 6.11
CA LYS A 180 -5.83 -19.61 6.30
C LYS A 180 -6.32 -21.04 6.45
N ASN A 181 -7.62 -21.31 6.51
CA ASN A 181 -8.07 -22.68 6.66
C ASN A 181 -8.83 -23.13 5.43
N PRO A 182 -8.23 -23.95 4.56
CA PRO A 182 -9.01 -24.93 3.84
C PRO A 182 -9.77 -25.73 4.93
N TYR A 183 -10.96 -26.18 4.63
CA TYR A 183 -11.71 -27.07 5.51
C TYR A 183 -10.85 -28.28 5.83
N THR A 184 -10.13 -28.27 6.93
CA THR A 184 -9.48 -29.45 7.49
C THR A 184 -10.43 -30.09 8.46
N PHE A 185 -11.49 -30.66 7.89
CA PHE A 185 -12.36 -31.52 8.62
C PHE A 185 -11.84 -32.92 8.58
N ASP A 186 -11.26 -33.37 9.66
CA ASP A 186 -11.18 -34.78 9.86
C ASP A 186 -11.97 -35.19 11.12
N HIS A 187 -13.32 -35.15 10.98
CA HIS A 187 -14.21 -35.77 11.94
C HIS A 187 -14.03 -37.29 11.98
N ARG A 188 -13.30 -37.88 11.02
CA ARG A 188 -13.00 -39.30 10.95
C ARG A 188 -12.10 -39.79 12.08
N ASN A 189 -11.26 -38.92 12.60
CA ASN A 189 -10.36 -39.22 13.70
C ASN A 189 -11.01 -39.17 15.09
N GLU A 190 -12.24 -38.65 15.18
CA GLU A 190 -12.97 -38.63 16.43
C GLU A 190 -13.64 -39.99 16.72
N LYS A 191 -13.37 -40.51 17.89
CA LYS A 191 -13.85 -41.86 18.28
C LYS A 191 -15.29 -41.85 18.85
N THR A 192 -15.74 -40.72 19.39
CA THR A 192 -17.06 -40.60 20.02
C THR A 192 -18.02 -39.81 19.11
N LEU A 193 -19.32 -40.12 19.24
CA LEU A 193 -20.36 -39.36 18.52
C LEU A 193 -20.40 -37.90 18.95
N GLU A 194 -20.22 -37.66 20.27
CA GLU A 194 -20.17 -36.33 20.86
C GLU A 194 -19.01 -35.49 20.26
N GLY A 195 -17.79 -36.03 20.22
CA GLY A 195 -16.66 -35.35 19.61
C GLY A 195 -16.82 -35.10 18.11
N LYS A 196 -17.50 -36.00 17.37
CA LYS A 196 -17.85 -35.75 15.95
C LYS A 196 -18.85 -34.61 15.82
N LEU A 197 -19.84 -34.54 16.72
CA LEU A 197 -20.84 -33.47 16.69
C LEU A 197 -20.23 -32.11 17.06
N ASP A 198 -19.39 -32.05 18.08
CA ASP A 198 -18.71 -30.82 18.50
C ASP A 198 -17.85 -30.28 17.38
N LYS A 199 -17.04 -31.12 16.74
CA LYS A 199 -16.25 -30.69 15.57
C LYS A 199 -17.11 -30.24 14.39
N PHE A 200 -18.23 -30.90 14.16
CA PHE A 200 -19.17 -30.46 13.13
C PHE A 200 -19.76 -29.07 13.45
N LEU A 201 -20.15 -28.84 14.70
CA LEU A 201 -20.69 -27.55 15.14
C LEU A 201 -19.65 -26.45 15.06
N ASP A 202 -18.43 -26.68 15.53
CA ASP A 202 -17.32 -25.72 15.42
C ASP A 202 -17.06 -25.31 13.98
N ASN A 203 -17.10 -26.27 13.11
CA ASN A 203 -16.84 -26.04 11.71
C ASN A 203 -18.03 -25.39 11.00
N ALA A 204 -19.25 -25.74 11.32
CA ALA A 204 -20.43 -25.03 10.82
C ALA A 204 -20.42 -23.59 11.29
N THR A 205 -20.10 -23.33 12.54
CA THR A 205 -19.93 -21.98 13.10
C THR A 205 -18.84 -21.20 12.34
N ASN A 206 -17.67 -21.81 12.15
CA ASN A 206 -16.59 -21.20 11.39
C ASN A 206 -16.98 -20.92 9.92
N TYR A 207 -17.75 -21.80 9.30
CA TYR A 207 -18.27 -21.61 7.94
C TYR A 207 -19.22 -20.41 7.87
N PHE A 208 -20.20 -20.37 8.76
CA PHE A 208 -21.18 -19.27 8.79
C PHE A 208 -20.53 -17.96 9.14
N THR A 209 -19.61 -17.91 10.10
CA THR A 209 -18.82 -16.71 10.43
C THR A 209 -18.09 -16.20 9.21
N ARG A 210 -17.46 -17.05 8.42
CA ARG A 210 -16.75 -16.65 7.19
C ARG A 210 -17.66 -16.11 6.09
N ILE A 211 -18.86 -16.67 5.92
CA ILE A 211 -19.82 -16.20 4.92
C ILE A 211 -20.39 -14.85 5.35
N THR A 212 -20.58 -14.64 6.66
CA THR A 212 -21.14 -13.42 7.22
C THR A 212 -20.07 -12.36 7.52
N ASP A 213 -18.81 -12.77 7.69
CA ASP A 213 -17.69 -11.85 7.89
C ASP A 213 -17.38 -11.14 6.57
N LYS A 214 -17.61 -9.84 6.57
CA LYS A 214 -17.39 -8.97 5.40
C LYS A 214 -15.98 -8.36 5.40
N GLU A 215 -15.21 -8.54 6.46
CA GLU A 215 -13.89 -7.93 6.58
C GLU A 215 -12.85 -8.73 5.78
N ASN A 216 -12.34 -8.14 4.71
CA ASN A 216 -11.27 -8.70 3.87
C ASN A 216 -9.88 -8.22 4.33
N TYR A 217 -9.81 -7.22 5.20
CA TYR A 217 -8.57 -6.64 5.67
C TYR A 217 -8.70 -6.03 7.06
N ARG A 218 -7.58 -5.87 7.71
CA ARG A 218 -7.39 -4.99 8.87
C ARG A 218 -6.41 -3.89 8.48
N TYR A 219 -6.47 -2.78 9.17
CA TYR A 219 -5.48 -1.72 9.02
C TYR A 219 -5.02 -1.25 10.39
N VAL A 220 -3.75 -0.83 10.45
CA VAL A 220 -3.10 -0.42 11.70
C VAL A 220 -2.27 0.81 11.44
N ASN A 221 -2.46 1.86 12.23
CA ASN A 221 -1.59 3.02 12.17
C ASN A 221 -0.25 2.66 12.80
N ILE A 222 0.83 2.77 12.01
CA ILE A 222 2.19 2.51 12.46
C ILE A 222 2.79 3.77 13.07
N MET A 223 2.47 4.92 12.50
CA MET A 223 2.93 6.23 12.92
C MET A 223 1.76 7.21 12.92
N GLU A 224 1.71 8.06 13.92
CA GLU A 224 0.73 9.14 14.03
C GLU A 224 1.40 10.44 14.48
N TYR A 225 0.85 11.57 14.05
CA TYR A 225 1.26 12.90 14.51
C TYR A 225 0.36 13.32 15.68
N VAL A 226 0.94 13.35 16.87
CA VAL A 226 0.21 13.64 18.12
C VAL A 226 0.99 14.67 18.92
N ASN A 227 0.32 15.74 19.36
CA ASN A 227 0.93 16.81 20.18
C ASN A 227 2.23 17.37 19.59
N ASP A 228 2.18 17.76 18.30
CA ASP A 228 3.32 18.31 17.55
C ASP A 228 4.55 17.37 17.45
N SER A 229 4.34 16.08 17.60
CA SER A 229 5.40 15.04 17.51
C SER A 229 4.93 13.81 16.73
N TYR A 230 5.86 13.15 16.06
CA TYR A 230 5.60 11.84 15.44
C TYR A 230 5.80 10.74 16.46
N VAL A 231 4.80 9.88 16.59
CA VAL A 231 4.82 8.74 17.50
C VAL A 231 4.66 7.46 16.69
N LEU A 232 5.57 6.50 16.87
CA LEU A 232 5.41 5.15 16.34
C LEU A 232 4.44 4.39 17.26
N THR A 233 3.24 4.08 16.77
CA THR A 233 2.13 3.54 17.55
C THR A 233 2.08 2.03 17.55
N ASN A 234 2.34 1.41 16.40
CA ASN A 234 2.33 -0.05 16.24
C ASN A 234 3.50 -0.50 15.39
N LYS A 235 3.97 -1.73 15.64
CA LYS A 235 5.00 -2.38 14.82
C LYS A 235 4.45 -2.75 13.45
N ILE A 236 5.28 -2.64 12.42
CA ILE A 236 5.00 -3.20 11.09
C ILE A 236 4.77 -4.71 11.22
N SER A 237 3.84 -5.28 10.47
CA SER A 237 3.59 -6.71 10.47
C SER A 237 4.84 -7.51 10.06
N ASP A 238 5.04 -8.67 10.66
CA ASP A 238 6.18 -9.54 10.32
C ASP A 238 6.16 -9.96 8.84
N TYR A 239 4.98 -10.02 8.25
CA TYR A 239 4.82 -10.24 6.80
C TYR A 239 5.49 -9.12 5.99
N ASN A 240 5.12 -7.86 6.25
CA ASN A 240 5.70 -6.74 5.51
C ASN A 240 7.19 -6.56 5.82
N ILE A 241 7.64 -6.77 7.06
CA ILE A 241 9.07 -6.76 7.41
C ILE A 241 9.85 -7.79 6.57
N SER A 242 9.34 -9.01 6.49
CA SER A 242 9.97 -10.08 5.70
C SER A 242 10.05 -9.74 4.21
N GLU A 243 8.96 -9.19 3.65
CA GLU A 243 8.92 -8.79 2.24
C GLU A 243 9.84 -7.59 1.95
N MET A 244 9.93 -6.63 2.88
CA MET A 244 10.80 -5.46 2.74
C MET A 244 12.28 -5.88 2.70
N ARG A 245 12.72 -6.76 3.60
CA ARG A 245 14.10 -7.27 3.63
C ARG A 245 14.53 -7.90 2.31
N LYS A 246 13.65 -8.62 1.62
CA LYS A 246 13.97 -9.25 0.32
C LYS A 246 14.34 -8.24 -0.78
N ASN A 247 13.93 -6.98 -0.62
CA ASN A 247 14.14 -5.94 -1.62
C ASN A 247 15.23 -4.93 -1.24
N MET A 248 15.81 -5.07 -0.05
CA MET A 248 16.90 -4.23 0.46
C MET A 248 18.25 -4.91 0.24
N ASP A 249 19.29 -4.12 -0.01
CA ASP A 249 20.67 -4.61 0.07
C ASP A 249 21.08 -4.89 1.51
N GLU A 250 22.24 -5.51 1.72
CA GLU A 250 22.72 -5.93 3.05
C GLU A 250 22.85 -4.74 4.01
N ALA A 251 23.37 -3.60 3.54
CA ALA A 251 23.57 -2.42 4.37
C ALA A 251 22.22 -1.81 4.82
N ASP A 252 21.25 -1.71 3.89
CA ASP A 252 19.91 -1.23 4.21
C ASP A 252 19.16 -2.21 5.12
N GLN A 253 19.37 -3.53 5.00
CA GLN A 253 18.80 -4.52 5.91
C GLN A 253 19.32 -4.34 7.33
N GLU A 254 20.64 -4.16 7.51
CA GLU A 254 21.24 -3.92 8.83
C GLU A 254 20.73 -2.63 9.48
N GLU A 255 20.62 -1.53 8.70
CA GLU A 255 20.05 -0.29 9.17
C GLU A 255 18.57 -0.44 9.55
N PHE A 256 17.81 -1.15 8.73
CA PHE A 256 16.39 -1.40 8.98
C PHE A 256 16.16 -2.26 10.23
N ASP A 257 16.98 -3.30 10.43
CA ASP A 257 16.89 -4.15 11.62
C ASP A 257 17.22 -3.35 12.89
N ARG A 258 18.23 -2.48 12.83
CA ARG A 258 18.54 -1.56 13.92
C ARG A 258 17.37 -0.61 14.21
N PHE A 259 16.80 -0.03 13.17
CA PHE A 259 15.60 0.81 13.31
C PHE A 259 14.43 0.06 13.97
N LEU A 260 14.20 -1.20 13.60
CA LEU A 260 13.15 -2.03 14.21
C LEU A 260 13.44 -2.30 15.70
N GLU A 261 14.69 -2.58 16.06
CA GLU A 261 15.10 -2.83 17.44
C GLU A 261 14.97 -1.57 18.31
N GLU A 262 15.42 -0.44 17.83
CA GLU A 262 15.36 0.84 18.56
C GLU A 262 13.92 1.30 18.81
N ASN A 263 13.00 1.06 17.87
CA ASN A 263 11.65 1.58 17.95
C ASN A 263 10.63 0.55 18.48
N TRP A 264 10.85 -0.74 18.25
CA TRP A 264 9.92 -1.81 18.63
C TRP A 264 10.61 -3.04 19.25
N GLY A 265 11.88 -2.91 19.68
CA GLY A 265 12.59 -3.97 20.38
C GLY A 265 11.90 -4.38 21.69
N THR A 266 12.36 -5.45 22.28
CA THR A 266 11.74 -6.34 23.29
C THR A 266 11.11 -5.70 24.54
N THR A 267 11.09 -4.40 24.69
CA THR A 267 10.43 -3.68 25.79
C THR A 267 9.51 -2.62 25.19
N GLY A 268 8.20 -2.88 25.25
CA GLY A 268 7.13 -2.06 24.71
C GLY A 268 7.04 -0.63 25.25
N SER A 269 8.02 0.21 24.96
CA SER A 269 7.97 1.65 25.19
C SER A 269 7.73 2.37 23.85
N LYS A 270 6.66 3.14 23.80
CA LYS A 270 6.39 4.08 22.70
C LYS A 270 7.56 5.06 22.61
N SER A 271 8.33 5.00 21.52
CA SER A 271 9.36 6.01 21.26
C SER A 271 8.71 7.25 20.63
N THR A 272 8.89 8.39 21.27
CA THR A 272 8.45 9.68 20.73
C THR A 272 9.62 10.29 19.97
N ILE A 273 9.46 10.54 18.69
CA ILE A 273 10.45 11.23 17.86
C ILE A 273 10.08 12.71 17.87
N SER A 274 10.89 13.54 18.52
CA SER A 274 10.78 15.01 18.43
C SER A 274 11.23 15.49 17.05
N VAL A 275 10.46 16.41 16.46
CA VAL A 275 10.74 17.07 15.17
C VAL A 275 11.80 18.13 15.33
#